data_286d2e721226cba91066f8c956823fa5
#
_entry.id   286d2e721226cba91066f8c956823fa5
#
_cell.length_a   1.000
_cell.length_b   1.000
_cell.length_c   1.000
_cell.angle_alpha   90.00
_cell.angle_beta   90.00
_cell.angle_gamma   90.00
#
_symmetry.space_group_name_H-M   'P 1'
#
loop_
_entity.id
_entity.type
_entity.pdbx_description
1 polymer ?
#
loop_
_entity_poly.entity_id
_entity_poly.type
_entity_poly.pdbx_seq_one_letter_code
_entity_poly.pdbx_strand_id
1 'polypeptide(L)'
;MIVRSKKIVCVFFVPILTTLFLLFPKYDIQGATLSSTYIMLSRIQANLTSTADLEIYIAFETSSTIPTGSTLTLEFPDGDDTTWCRTAGSDLTVVGVNATPADSTGVYDIDNVLPGTLSASCTQGGGASSVDTITITGVTELTLGTTYGVKVSNGTTAKLGTSSAGQKIFTITVQQGTTIETKSFGINLVSNDTVTVSAEVLDPPTVTCSLSTNSIDLGNLYRGGSYVTGTHTLSASTSDNASGYYWAVYGQGDGSTNAGLY
;
A
#
# COMPACT_ATOMS: atom_id res chain seq x y z
N MET A 1 -31.90 -52.98 69.15
CA MET A 1 -30.75 -53.67 68.61
C MET A 1 -30.61 -53.26 67.15
N ILE A 2 -29.56 -52.55 66.79
CA ILE A 2 -28.96 -52.26 65.50
C ILE A 2 -29.82 -51.46 64.50
N VAL A 3 -29.70 -50.13 64.66
CA VAL A 3 -29.82 -49.18 63.57
C VAL A 3 -28.41 -48.87 63.11
N ARG A 4 -28.01 -49.20 61.87
CA ARG A 4 -26.91 -48.63 61.14
C ARG A 4 -26.94 -49.07 59.69
N SER A 5 -27.39 -48.25 58.83
CA SER A 5 -26.90 -48.12 57.46
C SER A 5 -27.78 -47.18 56.62
N LYS A 6 -27.71 -45.90 56.81
CA LYS A 6 -28.26 -44.90 55.82
C LYS A 6 -27.44 -43.61 55.70
N LYS A 7 -26.18 -43.58 55.99
CA LYS A 7 -25.40 -42.34 55.92
C LYS A 7 -24.13 -42.35 55.03
N ILE A 8 -23.93 -43.36 54.20
CA ILE A 8 -22.66 -43.50 53.45
C ILE A 8 -22.81 -43.29 51.91
N VAL A 9 -24.03 -43.14 51.42
CA VAL A 9 -24.22 -43.04 49.93
C VAL A 9 -24.17 -41.63 49.36
N CYS A 10 -24.30 -40.57 50.20
CA CYS A 10 -24.31 -39.19 49.66
C CYS A 10 -22.97 -38.51 49.51
N VAL A 11 -21.87 -39.06 50.06
CA VAL A 11 -20.54 -38.34 50.06
C VAL A 11 -19.69 -38.68 48.84
N PHE A 12 -20.01 -39.79 48.12
CA PHE A 12 -19.21 -40.18 46.94
C PHE A 12 -19.73 -39.65 45.59
N PHE A 13 -20.96 -39.12 45.52
CA PHE A 13 -21.51 -38.66 44.24
C PHE A 13 -21.10 -37.22 43.90
N VAL A 14 -20.83 -36.38 44.89
CA VAL A 14 -20.49 -34.98 44.65
C VAL A 14 -19.07 -34.81 44.02
N PRO A 15 -18.04 -35.54 44.46
CA PRO A 15 -16.71 -35.40 43.84
C PRO A 15 -16.63 -36.04 42.44
N ILE A 16 -17.44 -37.08 42.13
CA ILE A 16 -17.44 -37.68 40.77
C ILE A 16 -18.10 -36.73 39.76
N LEU A 17 -19.13 -36.00 40.13
CA LEU A 17 -19.80 -35.05 39.24
C LEU A 17 -18.93 -33.80 38.99
N THR A 18 -18.17 -33.35 39.99
CA THR A 18 -17.23 -32.23 39.83
C THR A 18 -15.98 -32.61 39.05
N THR A 19 -15.47 -33.84 39.18
CA THR A 19 -14.35 -34.33 38.37
C THR A 19 -14.73 -34.64 36.94
N LEU A 20 -15.99 -35.02 36.67
CA LEU A 20 -16.49 -35.23 35.31
C LEU A 20 -16.59 -33.89 34.55
N PHE A 21 -16.89 -32.79 35.21
CA PHE A 21 -16.95 -31.49 34.57
C PHE A 21 -15.53 -30.91 34.23
N LEU A 22 -14.50 -31.41 34.91
CA LEU A 22 -13.11 -30.98 34.63
C LEU A 22 -12.43 -31.81 33.52
N LEU A 23 -13.09 -32.88 33.04
CA LEU A 23 -12.58 -33.76 31.98
C LEU A 23 -13.12 -33.44 30.58
N PHE A 24 -14.03 -32.47 30.45
CA PHE A 24 -14.35 -31.96 29.14
C PHE A 24 -13.17 -31.06 28.70
N PRO A 25 -12.43 -31.46 27.65
CA PRO A 25 -11.44 -30.53 27.09
C PRO A 25 -12.21 -29.24 26.76
N LYS A 26 -11.70 -28.12 27.23
CA LYS A 26 -12.10 -26.84 26.65
C LYS A 26 -11.81 -26.98 25.15
N TYR A 27 -12.84 -27.22 24.38
CA TYR A 27 -12.75 -27.01 22.95
C TYR A 27 -12.61 -25.51 22.79
N ASP A 28 -11.39 -25.02 22.73
CA ASP A 28 -11.14 -23.77 22.05
C ASP A 28 -11.61 -23.99 20.64
N ILE A 29 -12.78 -23.47 20.33
CA ILE A 29 -13.22 -23.33 18.95
C ILE A 29 -12.24 -22.29 18.35
N GLN A 30 -11.11 -22.75 17.91
CA GLN A 30 -10.26 -21.95 17.06
C GLN A 30 -11.05 -21.76 15.78
N GLY A 31 -11.54 -20.55 15.55
CA GLY A 31 -12.10 -20.15 14.26
C GLY A 31 -11.10 -20.51 13.17
N ALA A 32 -11.60 -20.92 12.01
CA ALA A 32 -10.74 -21.12 10.87
C ALA A 32 -9.96 -19.81 10.57
N THR A 33 -8.76 -19.95 10.03
CA THR A 33 -7.91 -18.79 9.72
C THR A 33 -8.11 -18.43 8.26
N LEU A 34 -8.32 -17.16 7.96
CA LEU A 34 -8.26 -16.65 6.59
C LEU A 34 -6.93 -17.07 5.94
N SER A 35 -6.95 -17.63 4.74
CA SER A 35 -5.76 -18.17 4.09
C SER A 35 -4.79 -17.06 3.71
N SER A 36 -5.31 -15.94 3.22
CA SER A 36 -4.53 -14.75 2.91
C SER A 36 -5.28 -13.48 3.35
N THR A 37 -4.53 -12.45 3.70
CA THR A 37 -5.11 -11.17 4.12
C THR A 37 -4.12 -10.05 3.87
N TYR A 38 -4.60 -8.98 3.27
CA TYR A 38 -3.83 -7.78 3.02
C TYR A 38 -4.66 -6.54 3.37
N ILE A 39 -4.02 -5.55 3.97
CA ILE A 39 -4.60 -4.21 4.15
C ILE A 39 -3.62 -3.16 3.68
N MET A 40 -4.16 -2.16 3.01
CA MET A 40 -3.44 -0.96 2.63
C MET A 40 -4.25 0.27 3.07
N LEU A 41 -3.57 1.21 3.68
CA LEU A 41 -4.09 2.55 3.93
C LEU A 41 -3.64 3.49 2.82
N SER A 42 -4.53 4.36 2.34
CA SER A 42 -4.14 5.42 1.38
C SER A 42 -3.13 6.38 1.99
N ARG A 43 -3.08 6.47 3.32
CA ARG A 43 -2.14 7.27 4.10
C ARG A 43 -1.69 6.51 5.35
N ILE A 44 -0.40 6.47 5.59
CA ILE A 44 0.20 5.84 6.77
C ILE A 44 0.65 6.86 7.82
N GLN A 45 0.27 8.12 7.66
CA GLN A 45 0.56 9.16 8.64
C GLN A 45 -0.22 8.91 9.92
N ALA A 46 0.46 9.06 11.05
CA ALA A 46 -0.15 9.00 12.37
C ALA A 46 -1.00 10.25 12.69
N ASN A 47 -1.98 10.08 13.56
CA ASN A 47 -2.85 11.15 14.07
C ASN A 47 -3.65 11.89 12.98
N LEU A 48 -4.00 11.20 11.89
CA LEU A 48 -4.95 11.76 10.92
C LEU A 48 -6.29 12.02 11.58
N THR A 49 -6.83 13.21 11.34
CA THR A 49 -8.13 13.64 11.89
C THR A 49 -9.28 13.29 10.96
N SER A 50 -10.50 13.53 11.40
CA SER A 50 -11.73 13.29 10.62
C SER A 50 -11.84 14.08 9.32
N THR A 51 -11.00 15.09 9.11
CA THR A 51 -10.95 15.87 7.87
C THR A 51 -10.02 15.27 6.83
N ALA A 52 -9.22 14.27 7.20
CA ALA A 52 -8.36 13.57 6.26
C ALA A 52 -9.18 12.55 5.45
N ASP A 53 -8.90 12.48 4.16
CA ASP A 53 -9.47 11.44 3.30
C ASP A 53 -8.63 10.16 3.45
N LEU A 54 -9.00 9.34 4.44
CA LEU A 54 -8.43 8.03 4.63
C LEU A 54 -9.26 6.98 3.89
N GLU A 55 -8.60 6.22 3.05
CA GLU A 55 -9.15 5.03 2.41
C GLU A 55 -8.46 3.78 2.97
N ILE A 56 -9.24 2.75 3.25
CA ILE A 56 -8.76 1.45 3.71
C ILE A 56 -9.13 0.42 2.65
N TYR A 57 -8.11 -0.21 2.07
CA TYR A 57 -8.25 -1.31 1.12
C TYR A 57 -8.02 -2.62 1.87
N ILE A 58 -8.93 -3.54 1.75
CA ILE A 58 -8.88 -4.84 2.39
C ILE A 58 -8.98 -5.91 1.30
N ALA A 59 -8.03 -6.83 1.29
CA ALA A 59 -8.12 -8.05 0.50
C ALA A 59 -7.99 -9.25 1.43
N PHE A 60 -8.81 -10.28 1.22
CA PHE A 60 -8.78 -11.49 2.03
C PHE A 60 -9.27 -12.69 1.23
N GLU A 61 -8.77 -13.86 1.57
CA GLU A 61 -9.17 -15.13 0.99
C GLU A 61 -9.70 -16.03 2.09
N THR A 62 -10.90 -16.59 1.89
CA THR A 62 -11.54 -17.49 2.87
C THR A 62 -10.98 -18.90 2.74
N SER A 63 -10.80 -19.57 3.87
CA SER A 63 -10.38 -20.97 3.95
C SER A 63 -11.56 -21.98 3.85
N SER A 64 -12.78 -21.45 3.79
CA SER A 64 -14.02 -22.20 3.57
C SER A 64 -15.01 -21.36 2.76
N THR A 65 -16.05 -22.01 2.24
CA THR A 65 -17.19 -21.29 1.65
C THR A 65 -18.00 -20.62 2.77
N ILE A 66 -18.18 -19.32 2.69
CA ILE A 66 -18.97 -18.55 3.66
C ILE A 66 -20.34 -18.26 3.07
N PRO A 67 -21.44 -18.65 3.72
CA PRO A 67 -22.79 -18.42 3.21
C PRO A 67 -23.17 -16.94 3.13
N THR A 68 -24.17 -16.64 2.31
CA THR A 68 -24.79 -15.30 2.20
C THR A 68 -25.25 -14.76 3.56
N GLY A 69 -25.08 -13.46 3.76
CA GLY A 69 -25.42 -12.75 5.00
C GLY A 69 -24.26 -12.71 5.98
N SER A 70 -23.05 -12.96 5.50
CA SER A 70 -21.84 -12.80 6.31
C SER A 70 -21.54 -11.33 6.61
N THR A 71 -20.81 -11.16 7.70
CA THR A 71 -20.30 -9.86 8.16
C THR A 71 -18.78 -9.88 8.11
N LEU A 72 -18.19 -8.84 7.55
CA LEU A 72 -16.75 -8.58 7.62
C LEU A 72 -16.50 -7.50 8.65
N THR A 73 -15.75 -7.81 9.70
CA THR A 73 -15.37 -6.88 10.76
C THR A 73 -13.87 -6.63 10.73
N LEU A 74 -13.48 -5.37 10.76
CA LEU A 74 -12.10 -4.92 10.97
C LEU A 74 -12.02 -4.32 12.36
N GLU A 75 -11.28 -4.95 13.25
CA GLU A 75 -10.99 -4.48 14.59
C GLU A 75 -9.63 -3.77 14.59
N PHE A 76 -9.61 -2.57 15.13
CA PHE A 76 -8.41 -1.75 15.26
C PHE A 76 -7.68 -2.06 16.57
N PRO A 77 -6.40 -1.67 16.69
CA PRO A 77 -5.63 -1.93 17.91
C PRO A 77 -6.29 -1.34 19.15
N ASP A 78 -6.24 -2.10 20.24
CA ASP A 78 -6.69 -1.66 21.55
C ASP A 78 -5.89 -0.45 22.08
N GLY A 79 -6.51 0.36 22.94
CA GLY A 79 -5.91 1.56 23.53
C GLY A 79 -5.94 2.81 22.65
N ASP A 80 -6.45 2.70 21.44
CA ASP A 80 -6.56 3.81 20.49
C ASP A 80 -8.02 4.21 20.26
N ASP A 81 -8.86 4.13 21.30
CA ASP A 81 -10.28 4.47 21.26
C ASP A 81 -10.52 5.83 20.58
N THR A 82 -11.49 5.87 19.67
CA THR A 82 -11.89 7.07 18.93
C THR A 82 -10.83 7.61 17.95
N THR A 83 -9.73 6.92 17.75
CA THR A 83 -8.67 7.41 16.86
C THR A 83 -8.81 6.89 15.43
N TRP A 84 -9.30 5.68 15.26
CA TRP A 84 -9.56 5.08 13.96
C TRP A 84 -10.97 5.37 13.47
N CYS A 85 -11.95 5.26 14.34
CA CYS A 85 -13.31 5.72 14.14
C CYS A 85 -13.45 7.10 14.78
N ARG A 86 -13.08 8.17 14.09
CA ARG A 86 -13.12 9.54 14.60
C ARG A 86 -14.54 10.03 14.87
N THR A 87 -15.47 9.57 14.06
CA THR A 87 -16.90 9.81 14.25
C THR A 87 -17.65 8.53 13.91
N ALA A 88 -18.38 7.99 14.87
CA ALA A 88 -19.22 6.82 14.67
C ALA A 88 -20.37 7.12 13.71
N GLY A 89 -20.76 6.14 12.93
CA GLY A 89 -21.87 6.25 11.99
C GLY A 89 -22.01 5.00 11.12
N SER A 90 -23.14 4.89 10.45
CA SER A 90 -23.49 3.74 9.59
C SER A 90 -23.43 4.08 8.10
N ASP A 91 -22.76 5.14 7.75
CA ASP A 91 -22.74 5.70 6.39
C ASP A 91 -21.33 5.77 5.77
N LEU A 92 -20.39 4.93 6.25
CA LEU A 92 -19.11 4.78 5.55
C LEU A 92 -19.35 4.36 4.10
N THR A 93 -18.60 4.97 3.20
CA THR A 93 -18.62 4.54 1.81
C THR A 93 -17.87 3.23 1.65
N VAL A 94 -18.53 2.21 1.10
CA VAL A 94 -17.94 0.88 0.87
C VAL A 94 -18.14 0.47 -0.58
N VAL A 95 -17.08 -0.01 -1.22
CA VAL A 95 -17.08 -0.42 -2.63
C VAL A 95 -16.22 -1.67 -2.77
N GLY A 96 -16.76 -2.72 -3.41
CA GLY A 96 -15.94 -3.86 -3.82
C GLY A 96 -14.92 -3.43 -4.87
N VAL A 97 -13.68 -3.90 -4.73
CA VAL A 97 -12.57 -3.57 -5.64
C VAL A 97 -11.86 -4.85 -6.07
N ASN A 98 -11.42 -4.90 -7.33
CA ASN A 98 -10.67 -6.02 -7.90
C ASN A 98 -9.24 -5.64 -8.32
N ALA A 99 -8.77 -4.49 -7.87
CA ALA A 99 -7.40 -4.04 -8.12
C ALA A 99 -6.86 -3.35 -6.87
N THR A 100 -5.62 -3.63 -6.54
CA THR A 100 -4.89 -2.87 -5.53
C THR A 100 -4.17 -1.70 -6.19
N PRO A 101 -4.26 -0.48 -5.65
CA PRO A 101 -3.70 0.71 -6.30
C PRO A 101 -2.17 0.72 -6.46
N ALA A 102 -1.44 -0.22 -5.87
CA ALA A 102 0.01 -0.13 -5.78
C ALA A 102 0.76 -1.46 -5.97
N ASP A 103 0.10 -2.54 -6.36
CA ASP A 103 0.81 -3.80 -6.53
C ASP A 103 1.16 -4.07 -7.99
N SER A 104 2.41 -3.76 -8.36
CA SER A 104 2.99 -4.14 -9.65
C SER A 104 3.60 -5.55 -9.63
N THR A 105 3.54 -6.26 -8.50
CA THR A 105 4.23 -7.54 -8.31
C THR A 105 3.34 -8.76 -8.39
N GLY A 106 2.00 -8.58 -8.41
CA GLY A 106 1.02 -9.66 -8.39
C GLY A 106 0.97 -10.45 -7.07
N VAL A 107 1.62 -9.94 -6.01
CA VAL A 107 1.67 -10.65 -4.71
C VAL A 107 0.32 -10.61 -3.98
N TYR A 108 -0.53 -9.65 -4.30
CA TYR A 108 -1.84 -9.44 -3.68
C TYR A 108 -2.94 -9.35 -4.73
N ASP A 109 -2.89 -10.25 -5.70
CA ASP A 109 -3.94 -10.32 -6.72
C ASP A 109 -5.31 -10.54 -6.07
N ILE A 110 -6.21 -9.62 -6.39
CA ILE A 110 -7.61 -9.74 -6.00
C ILE A 110 -8.35 -10.39 -7.16
N ASP A 111 -8.89 -11.60 -6.91
CA ASP A 111 -9.62 -12.35 -7.92
C ASP A 111 -10.98 -11.73 -8.21
N ASN A 112 -11.63 -11.17 -7.17
CA ASN A 112 -12.99 -10.72 -7.28
C ASN A 112 -13.32 -9.55 -6.34
N VAL A 113 -14.30 -8.76 -6.70
CA VAL A 113 -14.87 -7.76 -5.80
C VAL A 113 -15.62 -8.44 -4.67
N LEU A 114 -15.63 -7.85 -3.47
CA LEU A 114 -16.48 -8.35 -2.39
C LEU A 114 -17.95 -8.28 -2.84
N PRO A 115 -18.66 -9.41 -2.94
CA PRO A 115 -19.98 -9.45 -3.55
C PRO A 115 -21.08 -9.04 -2.57
N GLY A 116 -22.13 -8.42 -3.08
CA GLY A 116 -23.34 -8.09 -2.32
C GLY A 116 -23.74 -6.63 -2.40
N THR A 117 -24.81 -6.29 -1.68
CA THR A 117 -25.23 -4.89 -1.47
C THR A 117 -24.61 -4.41 -0.17
N LEU A 118 -23.37 -3.93 -0.29
CA LEU A 118 -22.54 -3.63 0.86
C LEU A 118 -23.00 -2.36 1.58
N SER A 119 -22.97 -2.39 2.91
CA SER A 119 -23.03 -1.22 3.75
C SER A 119 -21.98 -1.32 4.85
N ALA A 120 -21.43 -0.18 5.28
CA ALA A 120 -20.38 -0.15 6.28
C ALA A 120 -20.67 0.86 7.39
N SER A 121 -20.38 0.46 8.60
CA SER A 121 -20.49 1.28 9.80
C SER A 121 -19.17 1.37 10.54
N CYS A 122 -19.00 2.45 11.27
CA CYS A 122 -17.87 2.65 12.15
C CYS A 122 -18.40 2.80 13.59
N THR A 123 -17.88 2.01 14.50
CA THR A 123 -18.21 2.05 15.93
C THR A 123 -16.96 2.42 16.71
N GLN A 124 -17.09 3.42 17.58
CA GLN A 124 -16.02 3.83 18.47
C GLN A 124 -15.92 2.87 19.66
N GLY A 125 -14.72 2.47 19.99
CA GLY A 125 -14.41 1.84 21.26
C GLY A 125 -14.68 2.80 22.42
N GLY A 126 -14.92 2.24 23.60
CA GLY A 126 -15.14 3.00 24.81
C GLY A 126 -14.68 2.24 26.05
N GLY A 127 -13.61 2.70 26.69
CA GLY A 127 -13.04 2.08 27.88
C GLY A 127 -11.97 1.02 27.60
N ALA A 128 -11.42 0.42 28.64
CA ALA A 128 -10.18 -0.40 28.59
C ALA A 128 -10.28 -1.74 27.84
N SER A 129 -11.40 -2.06 27.23
CA SER A 129 -11.62 -3.39 26.60
C SER A 129 -12.40 -3.35 25.27
N SER A 130 -12.75 -2.18 24.77
CA SER A 130 -13.45 -2.08 23.49
C SER A 130 -12.60 -1.34 22.48
N VAL A 131 -12.52 -1.92 21.29
CA VAL A 131 -11.72 -1.40 20.18
C VAL A 131 -12.61 -0.67 19.19
N ASP A 132 -12.06 0.28 18.44
CA ASP A 132 -12.73 0.83 17.28
C ASP A 132 -12.94 -0.29 16.25
N THR A 133 -14.12 -0.31 15.63
CA THR A 133 -14.46 -1.34 14.64
C THR A 133 -15.09 -0.76 13.39
N ILE A 134 -14.74 -1.31 12.23
CA ILE A 134 -15.53 -1.18 11.00
C ILE A 134 -16.26 -2.49 10.75
N THR A 135 -17.58 -2.40 10.55
CA THR A 135 -18.41 -3.56 10.23
C THR A 135 -19.02 -3.37 8.85
N ILE A 136 -18.75 -4.33 7.95
CA ILE A 136 -19.33 -4.39 6.61
C ILE A 136 -20.36 -5.51 6.58
N THR A 137 -21.57 -5.20 6.14
CA THR A 137 -22.70 -6.11 6.02
C THR A 137 -23.22 -6.18 4.59
N GLY A 138 -24.19 -7.07 4.34
CA GLY A 138 -24.78 -7.23 3.02
C GLY A 138 -23.93 -8.08 2.07
N VAL A 139 -22.95 -8.80 2.60
CA VAL A 139 -22.08 -9.70 1.82
C VAL A 139 -22.86 -10.93 1.41
N THR A 140 -22.75 -11.32 0.14
CA THR A 140 -23.31 -12.58 -0.37
C THR A 140 -22.33 -13.73 -0.18
N GLU A 141 -22.61 -14.91 -0.75
CA GLU A 141 -21.76 -16.08 -0.61
C GLU A 141 -20.30 -15.80 -1.06
N LEU A 142 -19.33 -16.25 -0.25
CA LEU A 142 -17.92 -16.22 -0.57
C LEU A 142 -17.42 -17.64 -0.88
N THR A 143 -16.72 -17.77 -1.98
CA THR A 143 -16.17 -19.04 -2.47
C THR A 143 -14.80 -19.29 -1.85
N LEU A 144 -14.59 -20.51 -1.35
CA LEU A 144 -13.27 -20.98 -0.89
C LEU A 144 -12.17 -20.71 -1.93
N GLY A 145 -11.04 -20.18 -1.47
CA GLY A 145 -9.84 -19.97 -2.29
C GLY A 145 -9.95 -18.82 -3.27
N THR A 146 -10.93 -17.93 -3.08
CA THR A 146 -11.08 -16.70 -3.88
C THR A 146 -10.68 -15.51 -3.04
N THR A 147 -9.78 -14.68 -3.56
CA THR A 147 -9.37 -13.44 -2.91
C THR A 147 -10.35 -12.32 -3.24
N TYR A 148 -11.02 -11.82 -2.23
CA TYR A 148 -12.00 -10.74 -2.34
C TYR A 148 -11.41 -9.41 -1.91
N GLY A 149 -11.73 -8.34 -2.64
CA GLY A 149 -11.29 -7.00 -2.33
C GLY A 149 -12.43 -6.04 -2.03
N VAL A 150 -12.22 -5.16 -1.04
CA VAL A 150 -13.15 -4.10 -0.67
C VAL A 150 -12.38 -2.84 -0.24
N LYS A 151 -12.93 -1.69 -0.57
CA LYS A 151 -12.44 -0.38 -0.14
C LYS A 151 -13.48 0.27 0.76
N VAL A 152 -13.02 0.87 1.86
CA VAL A 152 -13.82 1.66 2.79
C VAL A 152 -13.25 3.07 2.88
N SER A 153 -14.10 4.06 2.89
CA SER A 153 -13.72 5.48 3.02
C SER A 153 -14.76 6.26 3.83
N ASN A 154 -14.44 7.52 4.13
CA ASN A 154 -15.33 8.41 4.87
C ASN A 154 -16.72 8.49 4.26
N GLY A 155 -17.72 8.44 5.14
CA GLY A 155 -19.11 8.81 4.83
C GLY A 155 -19.38 10.30 5.02
N THR A 156 -20.66 10.65 5.02
CA THR A 156 -21.09 12.00 5.36
C THR A 156 -20.90 12.26 6.86
N THR A 157 -21.32 11.33 7.70
CA THR A 157 -21.25 11.39 9.15
C THR A 157 -20.05 10.62 9.70
N ALA A 158 -19.96 9.33 9.36
CA ALA A 158 -18.89 8.46 9.82
C ALA A 158 -17.53 8.89 9.25
N LYS A 159 -16.54 9.04 10.14
CA LYS A 159 -15.20 9.51 9.76
C LYS A 159 -14.12 8.60 10.30
N LEU A 160 -13.17 8.30 9.44
CA LEU A 160 -11.97 7.51 9.73
C LEU A 160 -10.79 8.42 10.05
N GLY A 161 -9.80 7.87 10.73
CA GLY A 161 -8.51 8.50 11.01
C GLY A 161 -7.47 7.46 11.35
N THR A 162 -6.35 7.89 11.87
CA THR A 162 -5.26 7.01 12.33
C THR A 162 -4.85 7.37 13.75
N SER A 163 -4.30 6.40 14.47
CA SER A 163 -3.78 6.60 15.81
C SER A 163 -2.31 7.09 15.80
N SER A 164 -1.65 6.99 16.95
CA SER A 164 -0.25 7.38 17.13
C SER A 164 0.70 6.54 16.27
N ALA A 165 1.90 7.08 16.01
CA ALA A 165 2.94 6.38 15.25
C ALA A 165 3.39 5.08 15.93
N GLY A 166 3.84 4.13 15.14
CA GLY A 166 4.31 2.82 15.56
C GLY A 166 3.54 1.67 14.93
N GLN A 167 3.91 0.46 15.31
CA GLN A 167 3.24 -0.75 14.82
C GLN A 167 1.83 -0.86 15.40
N LYS A 168 0.87 -1.15 14.54
CA LYS A 168 -0.54 -1.34 14.86
C LYS A 168 -0.98 -2.71 14.35
N ILE A 169 -1.61 -3.49 15.23
CA ILE A 169 -2.13 -4.82 14.90
C ILE A 169 -3.62 -4.73 14.71
N PHE A 170 -4.09 -5.17 13.57
CA PHE A 170 -5.49 -5.22 13.17
C PHE A 170 -5.95 -6.66 13.14
N THR A 171 -7.24 -6.87 13.35
CA THR A 171 -7.84 -8.19 13.17
C THR A 171 -9.00 -8.10 12.20
N ILE A 172 -8.97 -8.92 11.17
CA ILE A 172 -10.11 -9.14 10.27
C ILE A 172 -10.85 -10.38 10.72
N THR A 173 -12.17 -10.28 10.79
CA THR A 173 -13.07 -11.40 11.06
C THR A 173 -14.15 -11.44 10.00
N VAL A 174 -14.29 -12.58 9.33
CA VAL A 174 -15.45 -12.89 8.48
C VAL A 174 -16.32 -13.88 9.23
N GLN A 175 -17.59 -13.53 9.43
CA GLN A 175 -18.49 -14.35 10.25
C GLN A 175 -19.84 -14.54 9.59
N GLN A 176 -20.33 -15.79 9.61
CA GLN A 176 -21.71 -16.16 9.33
C GLN A 176 -22.18 -17.30 10.24
N GLY A 177 -23.12 -17.01 11.13
CA GLY A 177 -23.59 -17.98 12.14
C GLY A 177 -22.45 -18.47 13.03
N THR A 178 -22.15 -19.77 12.97
CA THR A 178 -21.04 -20.40 13.70
C THR A 178 -19.73 -20.46 12.90
N THR A 179 -19.77 -20.13 11.62
CA THR A 179 -18.55 -20.08 10.79
C THR A 179 -17.85 -18.76 11.04
N ILE A 180 -16.62 -18.82 11.55
CA ILE A 180 -15.80 -17.65 11.88
C ILE A 180 -14.41 -17.92 11.32
N GLU A 181 -13.93 -17.00 10.49
CA GLU A 181 -12.55 -17.00 10.00
C GLU A 181 -11.89 -15.67 10.39
N THR A 182 -10.73 -15.75 10.99
CA THR A 182 -10.04 -14.54 11.47
C THR A 182 -8.58 -14.54 11.06
N LYS A 183 -8.00 -13.35 10.95
CA LYS A 183 -6.56 -13.15 10.79
C LYS A 183 -6.13 -11.77 11.29
N SER A 184 -5.01 -11.74 12.00
CA SER A 184 -4.38 -10.49 12.42
C SER A 184 -3.18 -10.18 11.55
N PHE A 185 -2.91 -8.89 11.35
CA PHE A 185 -1.78 -8.38 10.59
C PHE A 185 -1.35 -7.03 11.16
N GLY A 186 -0.14 -6.59 10.83
CA GLY A 186 0.44 -5.36 11.35
C GLY A 186 0.70 -4.32 10.26
N ILE A 187 0.42 -3.06 10.57
CA ILE A 187 0.84 -1.89 9.79
C ILE A 187 1.70 -1.01 10.68
N ASN A 188 2.68 -0.34 10.10
CA ASN A 188 3.48 0.65 10.80
C ASN A 188 3.07 2.07 10.38
N LEU A 189 2.54 2.86 11.33
CA LEU A 189 2.24 4.27 11.13
C LEU A 189 3.49 5.11 11.36
N VAL A 190 3.71 6.09 10.48
CA VAL A 190 4.83 7.02 10.57
C VAL A 190 4.35 8.40 11.03
N SER A 191 5.21 9.16 11.69
CA SER A 191 4.84 10.50 12.16
C SER A 191 4.56 11.47 11.00
N ASN A 192 5.18 11.26 9.85
CA ASN A 192 4.99 12.04 8.63
C ASN A 192 5.16 11.13 7.41
N ASP A 193 4.16 11.06 6.54
CA ASP A 193 4.16 10.31 5.29
C ASP A 193 4.40 11.19 4.06
N THR A 194 4.71 12.48 4.26
CA THR A 194 5.02 13.39 3.17
C THR A 194 6.49 13.29 2.77
N VAL A 195 6.74 13.19 1.48
CA VAL A 195 8.07 13.29 0.89
C VAL A 195 8.16 14.63 0.19
N THR A 196 9.13 15.46 0.61
CA THR A 196 9.43 16.68 -0.12
C THR A 196 10.41 16.35 -1.23
N VAL A 197 9.97 16.49 -2.47
CA VAL A 197 10.84 16.41 -3.63
C VAL A 197 11.16 17.83 -4.06
N SER A 198 12.42 18.25 -3.92
CA SER A 198 12.93 19.50 -4.48
C SER A 198 13.74 19.17 -5.73
N ALA A 199 13.44 19.85 -6.81
CA ALA A 199 14.24 19.82 -8.03
C ALA A 199 14.70 21.25 -8.33
N GLU A 200 15.99 21.40 -8.54
CA GLU A 200 16.54 22.64 -9.09
C GLU A 200 16.59 22.46 -10.61
N VAL A 201 15.88 23.34 -11.32
CA VAL A 201 15.98 23.43 -12.77
C VAL A 201 17.15 24.34 -13.06
N LEU A 202 18.29 23.76 -13.40
CA LEU A 202 19.44 24.53 -13.88
C LEU A 202 19.12 25.08 -15.27
N ASP A 203 19.57 26.30 -15.53
CA ASP A 203 19.51 26.86 -16.87
C ASP A 203 20.23 25.93 -17.84
N PRO A 204 19.71 25.73 -19.07
CA PRO A 204 20.35 24.87 -20.04
C PRO A 204 21.79 25.35 -20.28
N PRO A 205 22.79 24.46 -20.38
CA PRO A 205 24.17 24.87 -20.57
C PRO A 205 24.28 25.63 -21.88
N THR A 206 24.86 26.80 -21.78
CA THR A 206 25.16 27.65 -22.94
C THR A 206 26.48 27.19 -23.55
N VAL A 207 26.43 26.75 -24.81
CA VAL A 207 27.63 26.43 -25.57
C VAL A 207 27.91 27.55 -26.55
N THR A 208 29.08 28.18 -26.41
CA THR A 208 29.55 29.23 -27.34
C THR A 208 30.66 28.67 -28.17
N CYS A 209 30.52 28.73 -29.49
CA CYS A 209 31.57 28.41 -30.44
C CYS A 209 31.96 29.63 -31.23
N SER A 210 33.26 29.84 -31.39
CA SER A 210 33.78 30.95 -32.16
C SER A 210 34.97 30.51 -33.01
N LEU A 211 35.10 31.15 -34.17
CA LEU A 211 36.23 31.03 -35.06
C LEU A 211 37.01 32.35 -35.04
N SER A 212 38.33 32.27 -35.05
CA SER A 212 39.18 33.48 -35.14
C SER A 212 39.00 34.21 -36.46
N THR A 213 38.70 33.48 -37.52
CA THR A 213 38.39 33.99 -38.86
C THR A 213 37.57 32.95 -39.63
N ASN A 214 36.73 33.38 -40.53
CA ASN A 214 35.95 32.54 -41.45
C ASN A 214 36.65 32.34 -42.79
N SER A 215 37.81 32.95 -42.98
CA SER A 215 38.60 32.79 -44.20
C SER A 215 40.10 32.74 -43.87
N ILE A 216 40.82 31.90 -44.57
CA ILE A 216 42.29 31.81 -44.47
C ILE A 216 42.78 32.11 -45.86
N ASP A 217 43.57 33.19 -45.95
CA ASP A 217 44.28 33.53 -47.17
C ASP A 217 45.59 32.72 -47.24
N LEU A 218 45.67 31.84 -48.19
CA LEU A 218 46.85 31.03 -48.47
C LEU A 218 47.80 31.70 -49.45
N GLY A 219 47.49 32.95 -49.87
CA GLY A 219 48.26 33.65 -50.88
C GLY A 219 48.23 33.00 -52.24
N ASN A 220 49.21 33.28 -53.08
CA ASN A 220 49.32 32.68 -54.41
C ASN A 220 49.95 31.31 -54.35
N LEU A 221 49.21 30.28 -54.79
CA LEU A 221 49.66 28.91 -54.89
C LEU A 221 50.28 28.67 -56.28
N TYR A 222 51.55 28.27 -56.31
CA TYR A 222 52.26 27.98 -57.57
C TYR A 222 52.42 26.45 -57.71
N ARG A 223 52.26 25.94 -58.98
CA ARG A 223 52.50 24.56 -59.27
C ARG A 223 54.01 24.27 -59.08
N GLY A 224 54.31 23.31 -58.18
CA GLY A 224 55.69 22.98 -57.81
C GLY A 224 56.31 23.88 -56.76
N GLY A 225 55.57 24.81 -56.17
CA GLY A 225 55.95 25.61 -55.02
C GLY A 225 55.98 24.84 -53.74
N SER A 226 56.48 25.49 -52.66
CA SER A 226 56.42 24.97 -51.30
C SER A 226 54.97 24.94 -50.79
N TYR A 227 54.65 24.02 -49.87
CA TYR A 227 53.38 23.99 -49.19
C TYR A 227 53.13 25.28 -48.41
N VAL A 228 51.93 25.82 -48.52
CA VAL A 228 51.49 26.96 -47.76
C VAL A 228 50.51 26.49 -46.68
N THR A 229 50.67 26.93 -45.46
CA THR A 229 49.81 26.60 -44.35
C THR A 229 49.13 27.87 -43.82
N GLY A 230 47.85 27.75 -43.61
CA GLY A 230 47.07 28.77 -42.86
C GLY A 230 46.50 28.15 -41.62
N THR A 231 46.37 28.96 -40.59
CA THR A 231 45.82 28.50 -39.30
C THR A 231 44.70 29.44 -38.84
N HIS A 232 43.73 28.85 -38.21
CA HIS A 232 42.74 29.57 -37.43
C HIS A 232 42.50 28.88 -36.11
N THR A 233 41.93 29.58 -35.17
CA THR A 233 41.62 29.06 -33.86
C THR A 233 40.11 28.84 -33.75
N LEU A 234 39.72 27.63 -33.37
CA LEU A 234 38.36 27.34 -32.90
C LEU A 234 38.36 27.39 -31.40
N SER A 235 37.38 28.10 -30.85
CA SER A 235 37.19 28.15 -29.42
C SER A 235 35.77 27.69 -29.09
N ALA A 236 35.66 26.86 -28.07
CA ALA A 236 34.38 26.47 -27.49
C ALA A 236 34.42 26.72 -25.99
N SER A 237 33.36 27.26 -25.47
CA SER A 237 33.16 27.39 -24.03
C SER A 237 31.74 26.96 -23.66
N THR A 238 31.58 26.47 -22.44
CA THR A 238 30.30 26.12 -21.88
C THR A 238 30.16 26.73 -20.50
N SER A 239 28.95 27.11 -20.13
CA SER A 239 28.67 27.67 -18.80
C SER A 239 28.53 26.59 -17.73
N ASP A 240 28.52 25.32 -18.11
CA ASP A 240 28.31 24.20 -17.19
C ASP A 240 29.26 23.03 -17.50
N ASN A 241 29.37 22.08 -16.59
CA ASN A 241 30.22 20.88 -16.68
C ASN A 241 29.75 19.95 -17.80
N ALA A 242 30.13 20.25 -19.03
CA ALA A 242 29.93 19.31 -20.14
C ALA A 242 30.93 18.15 -20.03
N SER A 243 30.48 16.95 -20.31
CA SER A 243 31.32 15.73 -20.30
C SER A 243 32.38 15.68 -21.41
N GLY A 244 32.50 16.74 -22.20
CA GLY A 244 33.43 16.89 -23.29
C GLY A 244 32.76 17.33 -24.60
N TYR A 245 33.58 17.61 -25.58
CA TYR A 245 33.15 17.92 -26.96
C TYR A 245 34.10 17.28 -27.94
N TYR A 246 33.64 17.12 -29.15
CA TYR A 246 34.49 16.74 -30.26
C TYR A 246 34.33 17.73 -31.40
N TRP A 247 35.43 17.89 -32.14
CA TRP A 247 35.45 18.69 -33.35
C TRP A 247 35.34 17.79 -34.56
N ALA A 248 34.53 18.16 -35.54
CA ALA A 248 34.45 17.54 -36.82
C ALA A 248 34.69 18.59 -37.89
N VAL A 249 35.62 18.32 -38.80
CA VAL A 249 35.91 19.18 -39.93
C VAL A 249 35.48 18.45 -41.20
N TYR A 250 34.66 19.11 -41.97
CA TYR A 250 34.18 18.62 -43.26
C TYR A 250 34.66 19.52 -44.38
N GLY A 251 35.25 18.96 -45.41
CA GLY A 251 35.48 19.66 -46.65
C GLY A 251 34.16 19.83 -47.38
N GLN A 252 33.81 21.07 -47.70
CA GLN A 252 32.69 21.32 -48.59
C GLN A 252 33.23 21.26 -50.04
N GLY A 253 32.90 20.17 -50.74
CA GLY A 253 33.24 20.03 -52.17
C GLY A 253 32.41 21.00 -53.04
N ASP A 254 32.63 20.95 -54.30
CA ASP A 254 31.97 21.75 -55.34
C ASP A 254 30.47 21.41 -55.57
N GLY A 255 29.84 20.65 -54.67
CA GLY A 255 28.47 20.15 -54.82
C GLY A 255 28.39 18.87 -55.64
N SER A 256 29.51 18.33 -56.10
CA SER A 256 29.67 17.02 -56.73
C SER A 256 30.31 16.02 -55.75
N THR A 257 30.54 14.83 -56.11
CA THR A 257 30.89 13.69 -55.25
C THR A 257 32.25 13.79 -54.52
N ASN A 258 32.99 14.87 -54.62
CA ASN A 258 34.32 15.00 -54.02
C ASN A 258 34.40 16.11 -52.99
N ALA A 259 34.50 15.72 -51.71
CA ALA A 259 34.89 16.65 -50.65
C ALA A 259 36.43 16.77 -50.68
N GLY A 260 36.91 17.83 -51.24
CA GLY A 260 38.35 18.11 -51.29
C GLY A 260 38.65 19.48 -51.85
N LEU A 261 39.80 19.96 -51.49
CA LEU A 261 40.39 21.14 -52.14
C LEU A 261 40.98 20.66 -53.48
N TYR A 262 40.53 21.24 -54.58
CA TYR A 262 41.13 21.09 -55.89
C TYR A 262 42.18 22.12 -56.12
#